data_224cc2ef8a72f85837f94467467edb1c
#
_entry.id   224cc2ef8a72f85837f94467467edb1c
#
_cell.length_a   1.000
_cell.length_b   1.000
_cell.length_c   1.000
_cell.angle_alpha   90.00
_cell.angle_beta   90.00
_cell.angle_gamma   90.00
#
_symmetry.space_group_name_H-M   'P 1'
#
loop_
_entity.id
_entity.type
_entity.pdbx_description
1 polymer ?
#
loop_
_entity_poly.entity_id
_entity_poly.type
_entity_poly.pdbx_seq_one_letter_code
_entity_poly.pdbx_strand_id
1 'polypeptide(L)'
;MLKRILVIIGLATLATACSNAPRTANHQVISESDDAQLTGLISNLEKGNRVGIFHKVRTNRSSALMGDKALAGVYNEWVGTAYRMGGTTKRGIDCSAFMQTTFSEAFGIELPRSTAEQRYLGKQISKSELKKGDLVFFRKNNHVGVYIGNNQFMHASTGQGVTISSLDEEYWARTYTQSRRIM
;
A
#
# COMPACT_ATOMS: atom_id res chain seq x y z
N MET A 1 10.99 32.64 -56.22
CA MET A 1 12.39 32.87 -55.85
C MET A 1 12.85 31.76 -54.93
N LEU A 2 13.74 30.94 -55.40
CA LEU A 2 14.22 29.68 -54.85
C LEU A 2 15.43 30.00 -53.92
N LYS A 3 15.39 29.70 -52.62
CA LYS A 3 16.61 29.70 -51.81
C LYS A 3 16.86 28.31 -51.23
N ARG A 4 17.84 27.67 -51.83
CA ARG A 4 18.50 26.44 -51.40
C ARG A 4 19.31 26.73 -50.12
N ILE A 5 19.15 25.94 -49.08
CA ILE A 5 20.08 25.93 -47.94
C ILE A 5 20.65 24.52 -47.81
N LEU A 6 21.97 24.50 -47.83
CA LEU A 6 22.85 23.33 -47.82
C LEU A 6 22.72 22.54 -46.50
N VAL A 7 22.70 21.23 -46.66
CA VAL A 7 22.90 20.24 -45.60
C VAL A 7 24.40 20.07 -45.35
N ILE A 8 24.86 20.31 -44.14
CA ILE A 8 26.20 19.92 -43.70
C ILE A 8 26.05 18.68 -42.86
N ILE A 9 26.53 17.56 -43.40
CA ILE A 9 26.65 16.29 -42.70
C ILE A 9 27.94 16.30 -41.90
N GLY A 10 27.82 16.36 -40.57
CA GLY A 10 28.94 16.17 -39.67
C GLY A 10 29.00 14.74 -39.17
N LEU A 11 29.99 14.01 -39.67
CA LEU A 11 30.31 12.65 -39.24
C LEU A 11 31.11 12.72 -37.94
N ALA A 12 30.53 12.29 -36.80
CA ALA A 12 31.24 12.14 -35.55
C ALA A 12 31.36 10.66 -35.20
N THR A 13 32.58 10.21 -35.10
CA THR A 13 33.07 8.85 -34.91
C THR A 13 32.77 8.33 -33.50
N LEU A 14 32.31 7.08 -33.42
CA LEU A 14 32.14 6.25 -32.25
C LEU A 14 33.49 5.97 -31.56
N ALA A 15 33.56 6.25 -30.27
CA ALA A 15 34.55 5.66 -29.39
C ALA A 15 33.83 4.76 -28.39
N THR A 16 33.83 3.45 -28.60
CA THR A 16 33.45 2.41 -27.68
C THR A 16 34.55 2.23 -26.63
N ALA A 17 34.31 2.63 -25.40
CA ALA A 17 35.13 2.28 -24.25
C ALA A 17 34.39 1.21 -23.42
N CYS A 18 34.74 -0.06 -23.61
CA CYS A 18 34.42 -1.14 -22.70
C CYS A 18 35.30 -0.98 -21.44
N SER A 19 34.68 -0.59 -20.33
CA SER A 19 35.31 -0.67 -19.01
C SER A 19 34.72 -1.85 -18.26
N ASN A 20 35.43 -2.98 -18.24
CA ASN A 20 35.22 -4.10 -17.33
C ASN A 20 35.83 -3.72 -15.97
N ALA A 21 35.00 -3.34 -14.99
CA ALA A 21 35.40 -3.27 -13.62
C ALA A 21 35.11 -4.62 -12.92
N PRO A 22 36.07 -5.24 -12.21
CA PRO A 22 35.81 -6.46 -11.46
C PRO A 22 34.95 -6.14 -10.25
N ARG A 23 33.85 -6.89 -10.06
CA ARG A 23 33.06 -6.90 -8.82
C ARG A 23 33.90 -7.58 -7.74
N THR A 24 34.50 -6.82 -6.87
CA THR A 24 35.02 -7.33 -5.59
C THR A 24 33.81 -7.63 -4.71
N ALA A 25 33.50 -8.92 -4.54
CA ALA A 25 32.64 -9.40 -3.50
C ALA A 25 33.32 -9.13 -2.15
N ASN A 26 32.85 -8.15 -1.41
CA ASN A 26 33.27 -7.88 -0.05
C ASN A 26 32.63 -8.93 0.86
N HIS A 27 33.32 -10.06 1.01
CA HIS A 27 33.00 -11.07 2.02
C HIS A 27 33.52 -10.53 3.36
N GLN A 28 32.64 -9.79 4.08
CA GLN A 28 32.94 -9.46 5.47
C GLN A 28 32.94 -10.77 6.27
N VAL A 29 34.12 -11.17 6.66
CA VAL A 29 34.34 -12.24 7.64
C VAL A 29 33.76 -11.72 8.96
N ILE A 30 32.64 -12.30 9.40
CA ILE A 30 32.09 -12.07 10.74
C ILE A 30 33.09 -12.61 11.72
N SER A 31 33.65 -11.76 12.59
CA SER A 31 34.63 -12.14 13.57
C SER A 31 33.98 -13.02 14.66
N GLU A 32 34.74 -14.04 15.13
CA GLU A 32 34.31 -14.95 16.21
C GLU A 32 33.91 -14.26 17.53
N SER A 33 34.21 -12.96 17.68
CA SER A 33 33.82 -12.16 18.83
C SER A 33 32.31 -11.80 18.88
N ASP A 34 31.65 -11.77 17.73
CA ASP A 34 30.24 -11.38 17.65
C ASP A 34 29.33 -12.57 18.01
N ASP A 35 29.78 -13.80 17.72
CA ASP A 35 29.01 -15.01 18.07
C ASP A 35 29.01 -15.28 19.59
N ALA A 36 30.07 -14.94 20.32
CA ALA A 36 30.13 -15.08 21.77
C ALA A 36 29.18 -14.07 22.48
N GLN A 37 29.05 -12.84 21.97
CA GLN A 37 28.14 -11.86 22.52
C GLN A 37 26.66 -12.21 22.21
N LEU A 38 26.39 -12.74 21.02
CA LEU A 38 25.07 -13.19 20.64
C LEU A 38 24.59 -14.38 21.46
N THR A 39 25.49 -15.34 21.72
CA THR A 39 25.22 -16.51 22.56
C THR A 39 24.98 -16.11 24.02
N GLY A 40 25.72 -15.14 24.56
CA GLY A 40 25.48 -14.57 25.89
C GLY A 40 24.15 -13.84 26.03
N LEU A 41 23.69 -13.15 25.00
CA LEU A 41 22.38 -12.51 24.97
C LEU A 41 21.25 -13.54 24.90
N ILE A 42 21.40 -14.60 24.13
CA ILE A 42 20.42 -15.68 24.02
C ILE A 42 20.25 -16.42 25.35
N SER A 43 21.33 -16.75 26.03
CA SER A 43 21.27 -17.45 27.33
C SER A 43 20.65 -16.60 28.45
N ASN A 44 20.81 -15.29 28.41
CA ASN A 44 20.15 -14.37 29.35
C ASN A 44 18.65 -14.17 29.04
N LEU A 45 18.22 -14.39 27.79
CA LEU A 45 16.81 -14.34 27.39
C LEU A 45 16.02 -15.60 27.81
N GLU A 46 16.68 -16.74 27.92
CA GLU A 46 16.06 -18.01 28.34
C GLU A 46 15.74 -18.05 29.84
N LYS A 47 16.48 -17.28 30.67
CA LYS A 47 16.27 -17.22 32.15
C LYS A 47 15.16 -16.26 32.60
N GLY A 48 14.62 -15.43 31.70
CA GLY A 48 13.54 -14.49 32.02
C GLY A 48 12.31 -14.77 31.17
N ASN A 49 11.24 -15.11 31.83
CA ASN A 49 9.83 -15.30 31.39
C ASN A 49 9.34 -14.39 30.23
N ARG A 50 10.00 -14.42 29.03
CA ARG A 50 9.72 -13.57 27.87
C ARG A 50 9.24 -14.30 26.62
N VAL A 51 8.96 -15.61 26.71
CA VAL A 51 8.49 -16.42 25.58
C VAL A 51 7.18 -15.90 25.00
N GLY A 52 6.31 -15.30 25.81
CA GLY A 52 5.03 -14.74 25.39
C GLY A 52 5.13 -13.48 24.50
N ILE A 53 6.17 -12.65 24.69
CA ILE A 53 6.30 -11.37 23.97
C ILE A 53 6.79 -11.59 22.54
N PHE A 54 7.75 -12.49 22.32
CA PHE A 54 8.27 -12.79 20.99
C PHE A 54 7.26 -13.53 20.11
N HIS A 55 6.44 -14.38 20.68
CA HIS A 55 5.36 -15.06 19.95
C HIS A 55 4.31 -14.04 19.46
N LYS A 56 3.92 -13.09 20.30
CA LYS A 56 2.96 -12.02 19.95
C LYS A 56 3.48 -11.04 18.89
N VAL A 57 4.79 -10.71 18.93
CA VAL A 57 5.43 -9.83 17.93
C VAL A 57 5.54 -10.54 16.57
N ARG A 58 5.87 -11.84 16.56
CA ARG A 58 6.03 -12.63 15.34
C ARG A 58 4.68 -12.87 14.62
N THR A 59 3.61 -13.16 15.37
CA THR A 59 2.25 -13.32 14.84
C THR A 59 1.69 -12.01 14.30
N ASN A 60 1.93 -10.88 14.99
CA ASN A 60 1.47 -9.57 14.55
C ASN A 60 2.18 -9.10 13.25
N ARG A 61 3.46 -9.40 13.10
CA ARG A 61 4.23 -9.07 11.89
C ARG A 61 3.81 -9.93 10.69
N SER A 62 3.51 -11.20 10.93
CA SER A 62 3.05 -12.13 9.91
C SER A 62 1.66 -11.75 9.40
N SER A 63 0.72 -11.42 10.28
CA SER A 63 -0.64 -11.00 9.88
C SER A 63 -0.65 -9.64 9.16
N ALA A 64 0.20 -8.69 9.56
CA ALA A 64 0.34 -7.42 8.85
C ALA A 64 0.90 -7.59 7.44
N LEU A 65 1.90 -8.46 7.25
CA LEU A 65 2.45 -8.78 5.93
C LEU A 65 1.45 -9.52 5.04
N MET A 66 0.60 -10.36 5.61
CA MET A 66 -0.48 -11.04 4.89
C MET A 66 -1.54 -10.03 4.42
N GLY A 67 -1.95 -9.11 5.30
CA GLY A 67 -2.90 -8.04 4.95
C GLY A 67 -2.36 -7.11 3.86
N ASP A 68 -1.07 -6.76 3.88
CA ASP A 68 -0.43 -5.95 2.85
C ASP A 68 -0.45 -6.63 1.48
N LYS A 69 -0.14 -7.92 1.43
CA LYS A 69 -0.18 -8.72 0.19
C LYS A 69 -1.61 -8.88 -0.34
N ALA A 70 -2.56 -9.09 0.55
CA ALA A 70 -3.96 -9.25 0.19
C ALA A 70 -4.54 -7.96 -0.41
N LEU A 71 -4.33 -6.80 0.23
CA LEU A 71 -4.75 -5.50 -0.32
C LEU A 71 -4.09 -5.20 -1.68
N ALA A 72 -2.80 -5.51 -1.82
CA ALA A 72 -2.11 -5.35 -3.10
C ALA A 72 -2.67 -6.29 -4.17
N GLY A 73 -3.04 -7.52 -3.81
CA GLY A 73 -3.70 -8.48 -4.71
C GLY A 73 -5.02 -7.93 -5.25
N VAL A 74 -5.89 -7.47 -4.36
CA VAL A 74 -7.18 -6.85 -4.73
C VAL A 74 -6.94 -5.63 -5.62
N TYR A 75 -5.98 -4.77 -5.29
CA TYR A 75 -5.67 -3.61 -6.13
C TYR A 75 -5.27 -4.02 -7.54
N ASN A 76 -4.31 -4.93 -7.68
CA ASN A 76 -3.82 -5.39 -8.98
C ASN A 76 -4.93 -6.01 -9.84
N GLU A 77 -5.86 -6.69 -9.19
CA GLU A 77 -7.00 -7.28 -9.88
C GLU A 77 -8.02 -6.23 -10.36
N TRP A 78 -8.26 -5.17 -9.57
CA TRP A 78 -9.35 -4.21 -9.81
C TRP A 78 -8.91 -2.87 -10.38
N VAL A 79 -7.62 -2.55 -10.41
CA VAL A 79 -7.09 -1.25 -10.89
C VAL A 79 -7.64 -0.89 -12.26
N GLY A 80 -8.07 0.36 -12.42
CA GLY A 80 -8.64 0.88 -13.68
C GLY A 80 -10.10 0.48 -13.94
N THR A 81 -10.72 -0.39 -13.13
CA THR A 81 -12.15 -0.68 -13.25
C THR A 81 -12.94 0.63 -13.14
N ALA A 82 -13.75 0.94 -14.15
CA ALA A 82 -14.49 2.20 -14.22
C ALA A 82 -15.47 2.38 -13.03
N TYR A 83 -15.62 3.62 -12.57
CA TYR A 83 -16.66 3.93 -11.60
C TYR A 83 -18.05 3.84 -12.22
N ARG A 84 -18.95 3.16 -11.53
CA ARG A 84 -20.38 3.13 -11.88
C ARG A 84 -21.22 3.12 -10.61
N MET A 85 -22.05 4.13 -10.41
CA MET A 85 -22.97 4.19 -9.26
C MET A 85 -23.86 2.94 -9.25
N GLY A 86 -23.95 2.24 -8.12
CA GLY A 86 -24.66 0.98 -7.96
C GLY A 86 -23.99 -0.24 -8.60
N GLY A 87 -22.86 -0.06 -9.27
CA GLY A 87 -22.09 -1.15 -9.89
C GLY A 87 -21.39 -2.04 -8.87
N THR A 88 -21.22 -3.32 -9.23
CA THR A 88 -20.62 -4.37 -8.36
C THR A 88 -19.69 -5.31 -9.12
N THR A 89 -19.30 -4.97 -10.36
CA THR A 89 -18.54 -5.87 -11.25
C THR A 89 -17.38 -5.17 -11.93
N LYS A 90 -16.53 -5.92 -12.62
CA LYS A 90 -15.43 -5.40 -13.46
C LYS A 90 -15.92 -4.49 -14.61
N ARG A 91 -17.20 -4.52 -14.97
CA ARG A 91 -17.79 -3.59 -15.96
C ARG A 91 -18.16 -2.23 -15.34
N GLY A 92 -17.97 -2.08 -14.05
CA GLY A 92 -18.18 -0.86 -13.29
C GLY A 92 -18.53 -1.15 -11.84
N ILE A 93 -17.88 -0.43 -10.94
CA ILE A 93 -18.02 -0.61 -9.49
C ILE A 93 -18.13 0.75 -8.80
N ASP A 94 -18.95 0.87 -7.75
CA ASP A 94 -18.96 2.06 -6.90
C ASP A 94 -18.03 1.91 -5.68
N CYS A 95 -17.85 3.00 -4.94
CA CYS A 95 -16.91 3.05 -3.83
C CYS A 95 -17.24 2.04 -2.71
N SER A 96 -18.51 1.89 -2.34
CA SER A 96 -18.93 0.99 -1.27
C SER A 96 -18.91 -0.48 -1.69
N ALA A 97 -19.27 -0.79 -2.94
CA ALA A 97 -19.13 -2.14 -3.49
C ALA A 97 -17.66 -2.54 -3.60
N PHE A 98 -16.77 -1.61 -3.97
CA PHE A 98 -15.35 -1.88 -3.99
C PHE A 98 -14.81 -2.17 -2.58
N MET A 99 -15.31 -1.50 -1.54
CA MET A 99 -14.98 -1.86 -0.15
C MET A 99 -15.52 -3.23 0.24
N GLN A 100 -16.75 -3.61 -0.17
CA GLN A 100 -17.25 -4.98 0.05
C GLN A 100 -16.30 -6.00 -0.54
N THR A 101 -15.95 -5.87 -1.82
CA THR A 101 -15.00 -6.74 -2.50
C THR A 101 -13.64 -6.78 -1.79
N THR A 102 -13.09 -5.61 -1.46
CA THR A 102 -11.79 -5.52 -0.80
C THR A 102 -11.77 -6.22 0.55
N PHE A 103 -12.78 -6.03 1.38
CA PHE A 103 -12.82 -6.64 2.70
C PHE A 103 -13.12 -8.13 2.65
N SER A 104 -14.00 -8.57 1.76
CA SER A 104 -14.28 -10.00 1.54
C SER A 104 -13.04 -10.74 1.04
N GLU A 105 -12.37 -10.24 0.00
CA GLU A 105 -11.21 -10.90 -0.60
C GLU A 105 -9.94 -10.82 0.26
N ALA A 106 -9.66 -9.65 0.88
CA ALA A 106 -8.44 -9.47 1.63
C ALA A 106 -8.51 -9.98 3.08
N PHE A 107 -9.69 -9.97 3.70
CA PHE A 107 -9.83 -10.20 5.13
C PHE A 107 -10.93 -11.20 5.49
N GLY A 108 -11.73 -11.66 4.54
CA GLY A 108 -12.89 -12.56 4.78
C GLY A 108 -14.02 -11.88 5.57
N ILE A 109 -14.13 -10.55 5.47
CA ILE A 109 -15.13 -9.74 6.20
C ILE A 109 -16.18 -9.22 5.23
N GLU A 110 -17.45 -9.51 5.50
CA GLU A 110 -18.56 -8.99 4.71
C GLU A 110 -18.98 -7.60 5.23
N LEU A 111 -18.97 -6.60 4.35
CA LEU A 111 -19.45 -5.25 4.64
C LEU A 111 -20.87 -5.04 4.08
N PRO A 112 -21.68 -4.16 4.72
CA PRO A 112 -22.97 -3.77 4.16
C PRO A 112 -22.78 -3.03 2.82
N ARG A 113 -23.84 -3.01 2.02
CA ARG A 113 -23.78 -2.52 0.64
C ARG A 113 -23.47 -1.02 0.50
N SER A 114 -23.94 -0.21 1.43
CA SER A 114 -23.90 1.25 1.26
C SER A 114 -22.87 1.93 2.17
N THR A 115 -22.32 3.08 1.70
CA THR A 115 -21.52 3.96 2.56
C THR A 115 -22.30 4.45 3.78
N ALA A 116 -23.63 4.60 3.65
CA ALA A 116 -24.50 5.02 4.75
C ALA A 116 -24.49 4.02 5.93
N GLU A 117 -24.30 2.75 5.65
CA GLU A 117 -24.18 1.69 6.66
C GLU A 117 -22.72 1.48 7.07
N GLN A 118 -21.80 1.44 6.09
CA GLN A 118 -20.37 1.22 6.35
C GLN A 118 -19.77 2.24 7.33
N ARG A 119 -20.26 3.48 7.32
CA ARG A 119 -19.78 4.56 8.20
C ARG A 119 -20.02 4.33 9.70
N TYR A 120 -20.84 3.37 10.06
CA TYR A 120 -21.13 3.02 11.46
C TYR A 120 -20.40 1.77 11.94
N LEU A 121 -19.70 1.08 11.05
CA LEU A 121 -18.99 -0.14 11.41
C LEU A 121 -17.80 0.14 12.34
N GLY A 122 -17.50 -0.85 13.18
CA GLY A 122 -16.31 -0.86 14.02
C GLY A 122 -16.16 0.37 14.92
N LYS A 123 -14.91 0.70 15.25
CA LYS A 123 -14.56 1.83 16.11
C LYS A 123 -14.18 3.06 15.29
N GLN A 124 -14.71 4.22 15.65
CA GLN A 124 -14.22 5.49 15.10
C GLN A 124 -12.82 5.78 15.65
N ILE A 125 -11.92 6.20 14.74
CA ILE A 125 -10.55 6.56 15.06
C ILE A 125 -10.21 7.92 14.47
N SER A 126 -9.20 8.58 15.03
CA SER A 126 -8.64 9.83 14.48
C SER A 126 -7.79 9.56 13.24
N LYS A 127 -7.57 10.60 12.43
CA LYS A 127 -6.69 10.51 11.23
C LYS A 127 -5.26 10.10 11.60
N SER A 128 -4.76 10.52 12.77
CA SER A 128 -3.42 10.19 13.26
C SER A 128 -3.25 8.73 13.71
N GLU A 129 -4.37 8.03 13.97
CA GLU A 129 -4.36 6.62 14.38
C GLU A 129 -4.52 5.65 13.21
N LEU A 130 -4.59 6.14 11.96
CA LEU A 130 -4.82 5.32 10.78
C LEU A 130 -3.80 4.19 10.65
N LYS A 131 -4.32 2.98 10.41
CA LYS A 131 -3.57 1.77 10.09
C LYS A 131 -4.11 1.15 8.81
N LYS A 132 -3.27 0.41 8.09
CA LYS A 132 -3.70 -0.31 6.90
C LYS A 132 -4.92 -1.18 7.19
N GLY A 133 -5.91 -1.14 6.31
CA GLY A 133 -7.20 -1.79 6.47
C GLY A 133 -8.28 -0.93 7.14
N ASP A 134 -7.96 0.27 7.63
CA ASP A 134 -8.98 1.19 8.15
C ASP A 134 -9.79 1.80 6.99
N LEU A 135 -11.10 1.92 7.17
CA LEU A 135 -11.94 2.68 6.25
C LEU A 135 -11.77 4.18 6.45
N VAL A 136 -11.65 4.91 5.35
CA VAL A 136 -11.59 6.38 5.31
C VAL A 136 -12.78 6.93 4.54
N PHE A 137 -13.47 7.90 5.10
CA PHE A 137 -14.70 8.48 4.54
C PHE A 137 -14.50 9.95 4.17
N PHE A 138 -15.11 10.33 3.08
CA PHE A 138 -15.01 11.68 2.51
C PHE A 138 -16.41 12.21 2.13
N ARG A 139 -16.49 13.54 1.83
CA ARG A 139 -17.71 14.16 1.28
C ARG A 139 -18.94 13.91 2.15
N LYS A 140 -18.83 14.16 3.47
CA LYS A 140 -19.91 13.91 4.45
C LYS A 140 -20.38 12.44 4.43
N ASN A 141 -19.43 11.51 4.32
CA ASN A 141 -19.62 10.05 4.23
C ASN A 141 -20.28 9.55 2.93
N ASN A 142 -20.28 10.34 1.86
CA ASN A 142 -20.79 9.90 0.55
C ASN A 142 -19.73 9.21 -0.32
N HIS A 143 -18.52 9.08 0.19
CA HIS A 143 -17.42 8.35 -0.45
C HIS A 143 -16.59 7.61 0.58
N VAL A 144 -16.07 6.45 0.20
CA VAL A 144 -15.28 5.59 1.07
C VAL A 144 -14.10 4.98 0.31
N GLY A 145 -13.02 4.77 1.03
CA GLY A 145 -11.85 4.01 0.60
C GLY A 145 -11.23 3.24 1.76
N VAL A 146 -10.23 2.44 1.49
CA VAL A 146 -9.43 1.72 2.49
C VAL A 146 -8.02 2.30 2.57
N TYR A 147 -7.56 2.62 3.76
CA TYR A 147 -6.21 3.12 4.00
C TYR A 147 -5.18 2.01 3.79
N ILE A 148 -4.12 2.30 3.03
CA ILE A 148 -3.07 1.34 2.67
C ILE A 148 -1.68 1.72 3.22
N GLY A 149 -1.61 2.75 4.08
CA GLY A 149 -0.35 3.27 4.63
C GLY A 149 0.18 4.48 3.86
N ASN A 150 1.21 5.14 4.39
CA ASN A 150 1.92 6.27 3.76
C ASN A 150 0.99 7.40 3.28
N ASN A 151 -0.03 7.74 4.07
CA ASN A 151 -1.09 8.70 3.71
C ASN A 151 -1.84 8.37 2.41
N GLN A 152 -1.83 7.11 1.99
CA GLN A 152 -2.51 6.65 0.77
C GLN A 152 -3.74 5.80 1.10
N PHE A 153 -4.72 5.84 0.22
CA PHE A 153 -5.91 5.00 0.29
C PHE A 153 -6.34 4.55 -1.10
N MET A 154 -6.92 3.36 -1.15
CA MET A 154 -7.43 2.72 -2.35
C MET A 154 -8.95 2.91 -2.40
N HIS A 155 -9.48 3.30 -3.55
CA HIS A 155 -10.92 3.57 -3.73
C HIS A 155 -11.36 3.46 -5.19
N ALA A 156 -12.67 3.43 -5.44
CA ALA A 156 -13.24 3.61 -6.78
C ALA A 156 -13.54 5.11 -7.00
N SER A 157 -12.65 5.80 -7.71
CA SER A 157 -12.78 7.22 -8.07
C SER A 157 -13.79 7.42 -9.20
N THR A 158 -14.64 8.45 -9.09
CA THR A 158 -15.59 8.78 -10.16
C THR A 158 -14.93 9.19 -11.48
N GLY A 159 -13.71 9.70 -11.44
CA GLY A 159 -12.99 10.14 -12.64
C GLY A 159 -11.94 9.15 -13.16
N GLN A 160 -11.38 8.31 -12.28
CA GLN A 160 -10.25 7.44 -12.63
C GLN A 160 -10.56 5.94 -12.48
N GLY A 161 -11.74 5.59 -11.97
CA GLY A 161 -12.04 4.22 -11.60
C GLY A 161 -11.29 3.78 -10.34
N VAL A 162 -11.03 2.48 -10.21
CA VAL A 162 -10.27 1.95 -9.06
C VAL A 162 -8.83 2.43 -9.15
N THR A 163 -8.41 3.17 -8.11
CA THR A 163 -7.10 3.83 -8.06
C THR A 163 -6.64 4.03 -6.62
N ILE A 164 -5.41 4.52 -6.44
CA ILE A 164 -4.84 4.99 -5.18
C ILE A 164 -4.73 6.50 -5.23
N SER A 165 -5.16 7.17 -4.16
CA SER A 165 -5.00 8.61 -3.94
C SER A 165 -4.30 8.89 -2.61
N SER A 166 -3.79 10.12 -2.44
CA SER A 166 -3.18 10.58 -1.20
C SER A 166 -4.16 11.36 -0.33
N LEU A 167 -4.12 11.13 0.98
CA LEU A 167 -4.83 11.95 1.98
C LEU A 167 -4.27 13.38 2.06
N ASP A 168 -3.10 13.63 1.45
CA ASP A 168 -2.44 14.93 1.41
C ASP A 168 -2.84 15.73 0.16
N GLU A 169 -3.50 15.13 -0.83
CA GLU A 169 -4.09 15.86 -1.95
C GLU A 169 -5.18 16.84 -1.42
N GLU A 170 -5.14 18.08 -1.87
CA GLU A 170 -6.02 19.16 -1.38
C GLU A 170 -7.50 18.76 -1.35
N TYR A 171 -7.97 18.12 -2.41
CA TYR A 171 -9.36 17.68 -2.50
C TYR A 171 -9.71 16.67 -1.40
N TRP A 172 -8.89 15.65 -1.19
CA TRP A 172 -9.14 14.60 -0.20
C TRP A 172 -8.94 15.10 1.22
N ALA A 173 -7.92 15.94 1.47
CA ALA A 173 -7.69 16.56 2.76
C ALA A 173 -8.89 17.42 3.21
N ARG A 174 -9.44 18.23 2.30
CA ARG A 174 -10.58 19.12 2.57
C ARG A 174 -11.89 18.38 2.75
N THR A 175 -12.08 17.26 2.05
CA THR A 175 -13.35 16.49 2.07
C THR A 175 -13.35 15.32 3.03
N TYR A 176 -12.24 15.06 3.73
CA TYR A 176 -12.14 14.01 4.76
C TYR A 176 -13.19 14.22 5.84
N THR A 177 -13.85 13.13 6.26
CA THR A 177 -14.95 13.17 7.22
C THR A 177 -14.65 12.39 8.50
N GLN A 178 -14.26 11.14 8.37
CA GLN A 178 -13.96 10.24 9.50
C GLN A 178 -13.21 9.00 9.04
N SER A 179 -12.73 8.21 10.02
CA SER A 179 -12.17 6.88 9.78
C SER A 179 -12.76 5.85 10.73
N ARG A 180 -12.80 4.59 10.27
CA ARG A 180 -13.33 3.45 11.00
C ARG A 180 -12.36 2.28 10.98
N ARG A 181 -12.09 1.70 12.14
CA ARG A 181 -11.36 0.44 12.30
C ARG A 181 -12.34 -0.68 12.53
N ILE A 182 -12.27 -1.69 11.66
CA ILE A 182 -13.17 -2.85 11.68
C ILE A 182 -12.49 -4.06 12.32
N MET A 183 -11.15 -4.13 12.22
CA MET A 183 -10.32 -5.22 12.73
C MET A 183 -9.51 -4.81 13.97
#